data_73fc5876ff075a56d96ca6136addba13
#
_entry.id   73fc5876ff075a56d96ca6136addba13
#
_cell.length_a   1.000
_cell.length_b   1.000
_cell.length_c   1.000
_cell.angle_alpha   90.00
_cell.angle_beta   90.00
_cell.angle_gamma   90.00
#
_symmetry.space_group_name_H-M   'P 1'
#
loop_
_entity.id
_entity.type
_entity.pdbx_description
1 polymer ?
#
loop_
_entity_poly.entity_id
_entity_poly.type
_entity_poly.pdbx_seq_one_letter_code
_entity_poly.pdbx_strand_id
1 'polypeptide(L)'
;MKPSLLALTLFAAPAFAQGAAPFMVNGQGFATLQDAVSSIRMGTATILIAPGTYRQCAVQAGGHITFKAVQPGTAIFEKVACEDKAALVLRGQGSVVDGLVFRGYRVSDGNGAGIRTEMGDLTVTNAMFLDSQEGILGGEPVGQTITIDHSTFAGLGQCDESPSCSHAIYLANKGRVTITNSRFERGTGGHYVKLRVPTVSITDNSFDDTAGRKTNYMIDLPDGATGLIARNTFVQGRQKENHTGLIVVAAEAKTYRSTGLRVEGNDARLSPGDGTSPAFIADYSHDKLALGANRLGAGLRAFETR
;
A
#
# COMPACT_ATOMS: atom_id res chain seq x y z
N MET A 1 45.92 -0.45 33.09
CA MET A 1 44.70 -0.66 32.28
C MET A 1 43.58 0.11 32.93
N LYS A 2 43.06 1.19 32.32
CA LYS A 2 41.93 1.96 32.85
C LYS A 2 40.66 1.48 32.11
N PRO A 3 39.56 1.17 32.80
CA PRO A 3 38.33 0.82 32.14
C PRO A 3 37.65 2.08 31.59
N SER A 4 37.34 2.11 30.29
CA SER A 4 36.51 3.15 29.68
C SER A 4 35.05 2.84 30.00
N LEU A 5 34.39 3.71 30.71
CA LEU A 5 32.94 3.71 30.88
C LEU A 5 32.29 4.21 29.58
N LEU A 6 31.53 3.34 28.93
CA LEU A 6 30.65 3.69 27.80
C LEU A 6 29.38 4.30 28.40
N ALA A 7 29.18 5.59 28.21
CA ALA A 7 27.95 6.26 28.62
C ALA A 7 26.84 5.92 27.62
N LEU A 8 25.85 5.14 28.06
CA LEU A 8 24.64 4.84 27.31
C LEU A 8 23.68 6.02 27.42
N THR A 9 23.58 6.86 26.39
CA THR A 9 22.58 7.93 26.34
C THR A 9 21.22 7.32 26.02
N LEU A 10 20.38 7.16 27.04
CA LEU A 10 18.95 6.84 26.84
C LEU A 10 18.26 8.09 26.27
N PHE A 11 17.81 8.02 25.02
CA PHE A 11 16.83 8.96 24.48
C PHE A 11 15.48 8.67 25.15
N ALA A 12 15.06 9.54 26.06
CA ALA A 12 13.72 9.49 26.61
C ALA A 12 12.71 9.86 25.52
N ALA A 13 11.84 8.91 25.15
CA ALA A 13 10.66 9.22 24.34
C ALA A 13 9.78 10.20 25.15
N PRO A 14 9.14 11.20 24.50
CA PRO A 14 8.24 12.12 25.19
C PRO A 14 7.09 11.33 25.83
N ALA A 15 7.01 11.37 27.16
CA ALA A 15 5.91 10.78 27.90
C ALA A 15 4.65 11.64 27.67
N PHE A 16 3.63 11.09 27.02
CA PHE A 16 2.30 11.69 27.04
C PHE A 16 1.73 11.51 28.44
N ALA A 17 1.49 12.61 29.13
CA ALA A 17 0.78 12.60 30.42
C ALA A 17 -0.64 12.07 30.20
N GLN A 18 -1.15 11.24 31.12
CA GLN A 18 -2.56 10.83 31.18
C GLN A 18 -3.46 12.08 31.21
N GLY A 19 -4.28 12.29 30.17
CA GLY A 19 -5.10 13.49 30.01
C GLY A 19 -4.65 14.45 28.91
N ALA A 20 -3.50 14.19 28.24
CA ALA A 20 -3.08 14.96 27.08
C ALA A 20 -3.97 14.66 25.86
N ALA A 21 -4.26 15.69 25.06
CA ALA A 21 -5.03 15.53 23.82
C ALA A 21 -4.36 14.54 22.87
N PRO A 22 -5.10 13.65 22.20
CA PRO A 22 -4.50 12.56 21.41
C PRO A 22 -3.75 13.03 20.15
N PHE A 23 -4.05 14.21 19.64
CA PHE A 23 -3.47 14.77 18.43
C PHE A 23 -2.77 16.07 18.76
N MET A 24 -1.46 16.16 18.48
CA MET A 24 -0.63 17.33 18.79
C MET A 24 -0.09 17.95 17.51
N VAL A 25 -0.27 19.27 17.35
CA VAL A 25 0.30 20.06 16.25
C VAL A 25 1.06 21.24 16.87
N ASN A 26 2.35 21.34 16.64
CA ASN A 26 3.20 22.44 17.16
C ASN A 26 3.01 22.72 18.66
N GLY A 27 2.85 21.66 19.47
CA GLY A 27 2.64 21.79 20.91
C GLY A 27 1.20 22.04 21.35
N GLN A 28 0.28 22.31 20.43
CA GLN A 28 -1.15 22.44 20.71
C GLN A 28 -1.86 21.08 20.59
N GLY A 29 -2.67 20.74 21.57
CA GLY A 29 -3.44 19.51 21.63
C GLY A 29 -4.85 19.68 21.04
N PHE A 30 -5.31 18.63 20.32
CA PHE A 30 -6.64 18.55 19.70
C PHE A 30 -7.35 17.25 20.12
N ALA A 31 -8.65 17.34 20.37
CA ALA A 31 -9.47 16.18 20.71
C ALA A 31 -9.84 15.33 19.48
N THR A 32 -9.94 15.95 18.31
CA THR A 32 -10.25 15.25 17.07
C THR A 32 -9.13 15.37 16.04
N LEU A 33 -8.99 14.34 15.20
CA LEU A 33 -8.04 14.36 14.11
C LEU A 33 -8.38 15.46 13.09
N GLN A 34 -9.69 15.66 12.81
CA GLN A 34 -10.13 16.67 11.85
C GLN A 34 -9.78 18.09 12.31
N ASP A 35 -9.93 18.40 13.61
CA ASP A 35 -9.53 19.71 14.14
C ASP A 35 -8.03 19.95 14.03
N ALA A 36 -7.23 18.91 14.30
CA ALA A 36 -5.78 18.96 14.12
C ALA A 36 -5.41 19.25 12.65
N VAL A 37 -6.02 18.53 11.71
CA VAL A 37 -5.85 18.75 10.25
C VAL A 37 -6.27 20.17 9.86
N SER A 38 -7.44 20.59 10.30
CA SER A 38 -8.02 21.90 9.97
C SER A 38 -7.19 23.07 10.50
N SER A 39 -6.48 22.89 11.59
CA SER A 39 -5.59 23.92 12.17
C SER A 39 -4.41 24.26 11.27
N ILE A 40 -3.97 23.32 10.43
CA ILE A 40 -2.79 23.47 9.55
C ILE A 40 -3.12 24.26 8.29
N ARG A 41 -4.35 24.15 7.79
CA ARG A 41 -4.82 24.86 6.57
C ARG A 41 -3.92 24.54 5.36
N MET A 42 -3.28 25.58 4.78
CA MET A 42 -2.37 25.50 3.64
C MET A 42 -0.89 25.38 4.06
N GLY A 43 -0.63 25.28 5.37
CA GLY A 43 0.72 25.22 5.92
C GLY A 43 1.35 23.83 5.86
N THR A 44 2.51 23.72 6.50
CA THR A 44 3.25 22.47 6.68
C THR A 44 3.37 22.19 8.15
N ALA A 45 2.91 21.02 8.60
CA ALA A 45 3.06 20.60 9.99
C ALA A 45 2.99 19.08 10.16
N THR A 46 3.46 18.62 11.32
CA THR A 46 3.32 17.25 11.78
C THR A 46 2.23 17.17 12.83
N ILE A 47 1.30 16.23 12.65
CA ILE A 47 0.35 15.79 13.65
C ILE A 47 0.97 14.59 14.36
N LEU A 48 1.39 14.75 15.61
CA LEU A 48 1.82 13.65 16.46
C LEU A 48 0.57 12.98 17.05
N ILE A 49 0.46 11.66 16.85
CA ILE A 49 -0.71 10.88 17.24
C ILE A 49 -0.32 9.94 18.37
N ALA A 50 -0.95 10.11 19.53
CA ALA A 50 -0.70 9.29 20.71
C ALA A 50 -1.11 7.82 20.49
N PRO A 51 -0.54 6.88 21.27
CA PRO A 51 -1.07 5.52 21.31
C PRO A 51 -2.57 5.48 21.65
N GLY A 52 -3.34 4.70 20.93
CA GLY A 52 -4.79 4.58 21.15
C GLY A 52 -5.53 3.97 19.97
N THR A 53 -6.82 3.68 20.17
CA THR A 53 -7.73 3.25 19.11
C THR A 53 -8.74 4.36 18.84
N TYR A 54 -8.78 4.82 17.60
CA TYR A 54 -9.55 5.98 17.17
C TYR A 54 -10.63 5.57 16.18
N ARG A 55 -11.88 5.93 16.50
CA ARG A 55 -13.01 5.85 15.57
C ARG A 55 -13.26 7.24 15.00
N GLN A 56 -12.28 7.70 14.26
CA GLN A 56 -12.25 9.02 13.65
C GLN A 56 -11.68 8.93 12.24
N CYS A 57 -12.00 9.91 11.43
CA CYS A 57 -11.41 10.10 10.11
C CYS A 57 -11.06 11.58 9.91
N ALA A 58 -10.33 11.90 8.86
CA ALA A 58 -10.06 13.29 8.50
C ALA A 58 -9.96 13.49 6.99
N VAL A 59 -10.35 14.69 6.56
CA VAL A 59 -10.17 15.20 5.19
C VAL A 59 -9.10 16.28 5.22
N GLN A 60 -7.99 16.05 4.54
CA GLN A 60 -6.96 17.06 4.31
C GLN A 60 -7.29 17.82 3.04
N ALA A 61 -7.76 19.04 3.16
CA ALA A 61 -8.14 19.88 2.03
C ALA A 61 -6.97 20.68 1.44
N GLY A 62 -5.84 20.79 2.13
CA GLY A 62 -4.69 21.57 1.66
C GLY A 62 -3.41 21.29 2.47
N GLY A 63 -2.35 22.03 2.18
CA GLY A 63 -1.08 21.98 2.89
C GLY A 63 -0.27 20.70 2.72
N HIS A 64 0.84 20.62 3.47
CA HIS A 64 1.69 19.44 3.60
C HIS A 64 1.58 18.90 5.02
N ILE A 65 0.98 17.73 5.21
CA ILE A 65 0.72 17.17 6.54
C ILE A 65 1.45 15.85 6.73
N THR A 66 2.20 15.75 7.83
CA THR A 66 2.73 14.49 8.32
C THR A 66 1.83 13.96 9.43
N PHE A 67 1.18 12.83 9.21
CA PHE A 67 0.45 12.06 10.21
C PHE A 67 1.40 11.04 10.83
N LYS A 68 1.85 11.27 12.05
CA LYS A 68 2.91 10.45 12.66
C LYS A 68 2.48 9.86 13.99
N ALA A 69 2.51 8.53 14.10
CA ALA A 69 2.39 7.87 15.40
C ALA A 69 3.58 8.22 16.29
N VAL A 70 3.32 8.56 17.54
CA VAL A 70 4.40 8.76 18.55
C VAL A 70 5.20 7.48 18.73
N GLN A 71 4.50 6.35 18.70
CA GLN A 71 5.10 5.02 18.70
C GLN A 71 4.49 4.22 17.54
N PRO A 72 5.28 3.80 16.54
CA PRO A 72 4.77 3.05 15.41
C PRO A 72 3.96 1.81 15.81
N GLY A 73 2.83 1.58 15.13
CA GLY A 73 1.95 0.45 15.37
C GLY A 73 0.97 0.60 16.54
N THR A 74 1.00 1.73 17.27
CA THR A 74 0.14 1.91 18.46
C THR A 74 -1.01 2.91 18.26
N ALA A 75 -0.97 3.72 17.20
CA ALA A 75 -2.06 4.62 16.81
C ALA A 75 -2.94 3.91 15.77
N ILE A 76 -4.09 3.41 16.20
CA ILE A 76 -4.97 2.54 15.43
C ILE A 76 -6.23 3.30 15.04
N PHE A 77 -6.46 3.47 13.74
CA PHE A 77 -7.71 4.02 13.20
C PHE A 77 -8.59 2.88 12.71
N GLU A 78 -9.87 2.88 13.11
CA GLU A 78 -10.77 1.79 12.73
C GLU A 78 -12.18 2.25 12.34
N LYS A 79 -12.72 1.61 11.30
CA LYS A 79 -14.15 1.52 10.96
C LYS A 79 -14.88 2.82 10.58
N VAL A 80 -14.30 3.99 10.82
CA VAL A 80 -14.95 5.27 10.48
C VAL A 80 -14.26 5.87 9.25
N ALA A 81 -15.00 5.95 8.16
CA ALA A 81 -14.56 6.53 6.90
C ALA A 81 -15.21 7.91 6.70
N CYS A 82 -14.41 8.91 6.37
CA CYS A 82 -14.88 10.19 5.89
C CYS A 82 -15.39 10.04 4.45
N GLU A 83 -16.48 10.72 4.12
CA GLU A 83 -17.10 10.76 2.78
C GLU A 83 -17.39 9.37 2.17
N ASP A 84 -17.68 8.37 3.01
CA ASP A 84 -17.80 6.97 2.60
C ASP A 84 -16.61 6.47 1.76
N LYS A 85 -15.39 6.94 2.08
CA LYS A 85 -14.17 6.61 1.35
C LYS A 85 -13.09 5.97 2.24
N ALA A 86 -12.57 6.73 3.22
CA ALA A 86 -11.38 6.30 3.94
C ALA A 86 -11.23 6.95 5.32
N ALA A 87 -10.31 6.40 6.14
CA ALA A 87 -9.86 7.08 7.36
C ALA A 87 -9.23 8.43 7.06
N LEU A 88 -8.35 8.48 6.04
CA LEU A 88 -7.72 9.70 5.57
C LEU A 88 -8.10 9.94 4.11
N VAL A 89 -8.75 11.07 3.83
CA VAL A 89 -9.00 11.57 2.46
C VAL A 89 -8.04 12.72 2.21
N LEU A 90 -7.09 12.52 1.27
CA LEU A 90 -5.93 13.39 1.08
C LEU A 90 -6.08 14.20 -0.21
N ARG A 91 -6.29 15.52 -0.06
CA ARG A 91 -6.38 16.52 -1.15
C ARG A 91 -5.37 17.63 -0.97
N GLY A 92 -4.41 17.46 -0.05
CA GLY A 92 -3.35 18.43 0.18
C GLY A 92 -2.31 18.47 -0.92
N GLN A 93 -1.33 19.34 -0.77
CA GLN A 93 -0.17 19.44 -1.66
C GLN A 93 0.79 18.26 -1.46
N GLY A 94 0.78 17.66 -0.27
CA GLY A 94 1.53 16.45 0.05
C GLY A 94 1.13 15.88 1.40
N SER A 95 1.35 14.59 1.56
CA SER A 95 1.00 13.86 2.78
C SER A 95 2.06 12.82 3.12
N VAL A 96 2.39 12.72 4.40
CA VAL A 96 3.23 11.64 4.94
C VAL A 96 2.44 10.91 6.01
N VAL A 97 2.42 9.58 5.96
CA VAL A 97 1.79 8.71 6.95
C VAL A 97 2.85 7.79 7.52
N ASP A 98 3.18 7.95 8.80
CA ASP A 98 4.25 7.22 9.46
C ASP A 98 3.77 6.49 10.72
N GLY A 99 3.87 5.17 10.72
CA GLY A 99 3.64 4.31 11.88
C GLY A 99 2.17 4.08 12.26
N LEU A 100 1.21 4.44 11.42
CA LEU A 100 -0.22 4.30 11.71
C LEU A 100 -0.76 2.90 11.34
N VAL A 101 -1.80 2.48 12.04
CA VAL A 101 -2.57 1.26 11.75
C VAL A 101 -3.97 1.63 11.31
N PHE A 102 -4.41 1.09 10.17
CA PHE A 102 -5.77 1.24 9.64
C PHE A 102 -6.44 -0.13 9.57
N ARG A 103 -7.64 -0.28 10.15
CA ARG A 103 -8.32 -1.58 10.11
C ARG A 103 -9.85 -1.50 10.03
N GLY A 104 -10.44 -2.49 9.33
CA GLY A 104 -11.87 -2.73 9.35
C GLY A 104 -12.70 -1.71 8.58
N TYR A 105 -12.15 -1.12 7.51
CA TYR A 105 -12.87 -0.15 6.68
C TYR A 105 -13.77 -0.86 5.68
N ARG A 106 -15.07 -0.56 5.76
CA ARG A 106 -16.10 -1.04 4.84
C ARG A 106 -17.09 0.06 4.55
N VAL A 107 -17.34 0.29 3.28
CA VAL A 107 -18.33 1.23 2.77
C VAL A 107 -19.19 0.55 1.71
N SER A 108 -20.33 1.15 1.36
CA SER A 108 -21.38 0.49 0.57
C SER A 108 -20.95 0.16 -0.87
N ASP A 109 -20.05 0.94 -1.46
CA ASP A 109 -19.55 0.72 -2.81
C ASP A 109 -18.37 -0.29 -2.88
N GLY A 110 -17.95 -0.84 -1.74
CA GLY A 110 -16.87 -1.82 -1.64
C GLY A 110 -15.47 -1.21 -1.58
N ASN A 111 -15.30 0.11 -1.51
CA ASN A 111 -14.02 0.81 -1.61
C ASN A 111 -13.53 1.42 -0.30
N GLY A 112 -13.98 0.89 0.85
CA GLY A 112 -13.57 1.35 2.18
C GLY A 112 -12.06 1.18 2.42
N ALA A 113 -11.33 2.29 2.48
CA ALA A 113 -9.88 2.30 2.53
C ALA A 113 -9.29 2.88 3.83
N GLY A 114 -8.05 2.54 4.13
CA GLY A 114 -7.26 3.28 5.13
C GLY A 114 -6.93 4.68 4.63
N ILE A 115 -6.51 4.80 3.37
CA ILE A 115 -6.17 6.07 2.73
C ILE A 115 -6.86 6.17 1.37
N ARG A 116 -7.55 7.30 1.12
CA ARG A 116 -7.95 7.76 -0.20
C ARG A 116 -7.08 8.93 -0.59
N THR A 117 -6.17 8.73 -1.57
CA THR A 117 -5.35 9.82 -2.10
C THR A 117 -6.00 10.38 -3.36
N GLU A 118 -6.29 11.67 -3.37
CA GLU A 118 -6.94 12.36 -4.49
C GLU A 118 -6.00 13.41 -5.11
N MET A 119 -5.11 14.02 -4.32
CA MET A 119 -4.16 15.02 -4.79
C MET A 119 -2.85 14.98 -3.99
N GLY A 120 -1.80 15.61 -4.54
CA GLY A 120 -0.50 15.78 -3.91
C GLY A 120 0.31 14.47 -3.80
N ASP A 121 1.57 14.60 -3.47
CA ASP A 121 2.44 13.45 -3.26
C ASP A 121 2.10 12.73 -1.95
N LEU A 122 2.29 11.41 -1.92
CA LEU A 122 2.04 10.60 -0.74
C LEU A 122 3.27 9.75 -0.39
N THR A 123 3.68 9.83 0.85
CA THR A 123 4.66 8.89 1.44
C THR A 123 4.00 8.12 2.58
N VAL A 124 4.08 6.80 2.53
CA VAL A 124 3.59 5.90 3.58
C VAL A 124 4.75 5.07 4.08
N THR A 125 5.02 5.12 5.37
CA THR A 125 6.09 4.34 5.99
C THR A 125 5.64 3.69 7.29
N ASN A 126 6.16 2.49 7.57
CA ASN A 126 5.92 1.78 8.84
C ASN A 126 4.43 1.60 9.17
N ALA A 127 3.55 1.63 8.16
CA ALA A 127 2.11 1.58 8.35
C ALA A 127 1.55 0.16 8.18
N MET A 128 0.38 -0.07 8.77
CA MET A 128 -0.33 -1.35 8.63
C MET A 128 -1.76 -1.09 8.15
N PHE A 129 -2.17 -1.82 7.11
CA PHE A 129 -3.52 -1.83 6.57
C PHE A 129 -4.09 -3.22 6.74
N LEU A 130 -5.15 -3.34 7.54
CA LEU A 130 -5.63 -4.63 8.01
C LEU A 130 -7.14 -4.79 7.78
N ASP A 131 -7.55 -5.96 7.29
CA ASP A 131 -8.92 -6.47 7.32
C ASP A 131 -9.97 -5.47 6.81
N SER A 132 -9.66 -4.75 5.74
CA SER A 132 -10.49 -3.71 5.10
C SER A 132 -10.79 -4.07 3.65
N GLN A 133 -11.71 -3.34 3.03
CA GLN A 133 -11.98 -3.51 1.59
C GLN A 133 -10.77 -3.07 0.76
N GLU A 134 -10.12 -1.96 1.12
CA GLU A 134 -8.87 -1.51 0.52
C GLU A 134 -7.87 -0.99 1.57
N GLY A 135 -6.59 -1.01 1.21
CA GLY A 135 -5.55 -0.35 1.99
C GLY A 135 -5.39 1.10 1.54
N ILE A 136 -4.98 1.29 0.29
CA ILE A 136 -4.76 2.61 -0.32
C ILE A 136 -5.46 2.65 -1.68
N LEU A 137 -6.34 3.62 -1.84
CA LEU A 137 -7.08 3.87 -3.07
C LEU A 137 -6.79 5.29 -3.59
N GLY A 138 -6.50 5.39 -4.89
CA GLY A 138 -6.36 6.67 -5.58
C GLY A 138 -6.68 6.53 -7.06
N GLY A 139 -7.52 7.39 -7.60
CA GLY A 139 -8.01 7.26 -8.97
C GLY A 139 -7.99 8.55 -9.78
N GLU A 140 -7.42 9.61 -9.24
CA GLU A 140 -7.42 10.90 -9.94
C GLU A 140 -6.30 10.97 -10.99
N PRO A 141 -6.59 11.49 -12.20
CA PRO A 141 -5.63 11.53 -13.30
C PRO A 141 -4.60 12.66 -13.14
N VAL A 142 -4.02 12.80 -11.97
CA VAL A 142 -3.00 13.80 -11.65
C VAL A 142 -1.60 13.18 -11.58
N GLY A 143 -0.57 13.98 -11.82
CA GLY A 143 0.81 13.56 -11.62
C GLY A 143 1.14 13.52 -10.12
N GLN A 144 1.26 12.32 -9.55
CA GLN A 144 1.62 12.12 -8.15
C GLN A 144 2.86 11.24 -8.05
N THR A 145 3.74 11.56 -7.10
CA THR A 145 4.77 10.64 -6.64
C THR A 145 4.27 9.96 -5.37
N ILE A 146 4.05 8.65 -5.45
CA ILE A 146 3.59 7.86 -4.30
C ILE A 146 4.70 6.89 -3.89
N THR A 147 5.11 6.96 -2.64
CA THR A 147 6.12 6.07 -2.05
C THR A 147 5.52 5.31 -0.87
N ILE A 148 5.64 3.99 -0.90
CA ILE A 148 5.18 3.09 0.16
C ILE A 148 6.38 2.24 0.57
N ASP A 149 6.76 2.32 1.84
CA ASP A 149 7.94 1.65 2.35
C ASP A 149 7.68 1.02 3.72
N HIS A 150 8.31 -0.13 4.02
CA HIS A 150 8.22 -0.83 5.31
C HIS A 150 6.78 -0.96 5.84
N SER A 151 5.80 -1.26 4.96
CA SER A 151 4.39 -1.30 5.32
C SER A 151 3.78 -2.70 5.13
N THR A 152 2.72 -3.00 5.89
CA THR A 152 2.02 -4.29 5.85
C THR A 152 0.60 -4.12 5.34
N PHE A 153 0.23 -4.96 4.38
CA PHE A 153 -1.10 -5.04 3.78
C PHE A 153 -1.65 -6.46 3.98
N ALA A 154 -2.61 -6.65 4.88
CA ALA A 154 -3.06 -7.97 5.26
C ALA A 154 -4.57 -8.08 5.41
N GLY A 155 -5.19 -9.12 4.85
CA GLY A 155 -6.63 -9.32 4.91
C GLY A 155 -7.43 -8.27 4.11
N LEU A 156 -6.88 -7.80 3.00
CA LEU A 156 -7.47 -6.75 2.17
C LEU A 156 -8.05 -7.30 0.88
N GLY A 157 -8.92 -6.52 0.26
CA GLY A 157 -9.66 -6.86 -0.93
C GLY A 157 -11.02 -7.47 -0.64
N GLN A 158 -11.90 -7.44 -1.61
CA GLN A 158 -13.19 -8.13 -1.61
C GLN A 158 -13.67 -8.33 -3.06
N CYS A 159 -14.53 -9.32 -3.30
CA CYS A 159 -15.22 -9.52 -4.58
C CYS A 159 -16.72 -9.89 -4.38
N ASP A 160 -17.21 -9.92 -3.14
CA ASP A 160 -18.57 -10.36 -2.80
C ASP A 160 -19.43 -9.21 -2.23
N GLU A 161 -18.83 -8.09 -1.87
CA GLU A 161 -19.51 -6.98 -1.19
C GLU A 161 -19.98 -5.89 -2.16
N SER A 162 -19.47 -5.91 -3.40
CA SER A 162 -19.86 -4.99 -4.47
C SER A 162 -19.67 -5.67 -5.83
N PRO A 163 -20.24 -5.12 -6.93
CA PRO A 163 -20.08 -5.69 -8.28
C PRO A 163 -18.64 -5.74 -8.80
N SER A 164 -17.75 -4.92 -8.23
CA SER A 164 -16.34 -4.88 -8.59
C SER A 164 -15.48 -5.32 -7.42
N CYS A 165 -14.41 -6.06 -7.70
CA CYS A 165 -13.44 -6.39 -6.66
C CYS A 165 -12.66 -5.17 -6.20
N SER A 166 -12.38 -5.10 -4.90
CA SER A 166 -11.45 -4.14 -4.31
C SER A 166 -10.08 -4.78 -4.14
N HIS A 167 -9.06 -3.98 -3.90
CA HIS A 167 -7.66 -4.38 -3.96
C HIS A 167 -6.90 -3.92 -2.71
N ALA A 168 -5.76 -4.54 -2.38
CA ALA A 168 -4.97 -4.03 -1.25
C ALA A 168 -4.40 -2.63 -1.55
N ILE A 169 -3.91 -2.42 -2.78
CA ILE A 169 -3.53 -1.11 -3.31
C ILE A 169 -4.13 -0.97 -4.71
N TYR A 170 -4.88 0.11 -4.93
CA TYR A 170 -5.32 0.50 -6.26
C TYR A 170 -5.02 1.98 -6.52
N LEU A 171 -4.12 2.25 -7.46
CA LEU A 171 -3.69 3.60 -7.80
C LEU A 171 -3.75 3.82 -9.32
N ALA A 172 -4.41 4.91 -9.72
CA ALA A 172 -4.57 5.31 -11.11
C ALA A 172 -4.21 6.79 -11.25
N ASN A 173 -2.92 7.09 -11.42
CA ASN A 173 -2.43 8.46 -11.60
C ASN A 173 -1.44 8.54 -12.77
N LYS A 174 -1.03 9.76 -13.15
CA LYS A 174 -0.10 10.01 -14.25
C LYS A 174 1.36 10.17 -13.81
N GLY A 175 1.69 9.75 -12.58
CA GLY A 175 3.01 9.92 -11.99
C GLY A 175 3.78 8.63 -11.81
N ARG A 176 4.35 8.47 -10.63
CA ARG A 176 5.20 7.32 -10.27
C ARG A 176 4.74 6.69 -8.97
N VAL A 177 4.79 5.36 -8.91
CA VAL A 177 4.58 4.61 -7.67
C VAL A 177 5.83 3.79 -7.34
N THR A 178 6.32 3.94 -6.11
CA THR A 178 7.41 3.15 -5.55
C THR A 178 6.90 2.37 -4.35
N ILE A 179 7.09 1.04 -4.33
CA ILE A 179 6.72 0.16 -3.22
C ILE A 179 7.94 -0.68 -2.86
N THR A 180 8.43 -0.51 -1.63
CA THR A 180 9.64 -1.17 -1.16
C THR A 180 9.46 -1.78 0.23
N ASN A 181 10.24 -2.84 0.52
CA ASN A 181 10.35 -3.44 1.86
C ASN A 181 9.01 -3.75 2.53
N SER A 182 7.96 -4.00 1.76
CA SER A 182 6.59 -4.11 2.24
C SER A 182 6.08 -5.55 2.13
N ARG A 183 5.08 -5.88 2.96
CA ARG A 183 4.50 -7.21 3.04
C ARG A 183 3.03 -7.20 2.65
N PHE A 184 2.67 -8.15 1.79
CA PHE A 184 1.31 -8.38 1.32
C PHE A 184 0.91 -9.81 1.65
N GLU A 185 -0.18 -10.00 2.38
CA GLU A 185 -0.61 -11.34 2.79
C GLU A 185 -2.11 -11.46 3.05
N ARG A 186 -2.62 -12.68 3.03
CA ARG A 186 -4.00 -13.01 3.42
C ARG A 186 -5.07 -12.21 2.68
N GLY A 187 -4.86 -11.89 1.41
CA GLY A 187 -5.84 -11.18 0.60
C GLY A 187 -7.20 -11.88 0.61
N THR A 188 -8.29 -11.10 0.57
CA THR A 188 -9.67 -11.61 0.62
C THR A 188 -10.46 -11.34 -0.65
N GLY A 189 -9.77 -10.88 -1.70
CA GLY A 189 -10.30 -10.64 -3.05
C GLY A 189 -9.39 -9.70 -3.83
N GLY A 190 -9.59 -9.62 -5.14
CA GLY A 190 -8.86 -8.72 -6.02
C GLY A 190 -7.34 -8.89 -6.02
N HIS A 191 -6.64 -7.85 -6.43
CA HIS A 191 -5.18 -7.84 -6.55
C HIS A 191 -4.51 -7.34 -5.26
N TYR A 192 -3.26 -7.77 -5.01
CA TYR A 192 -2.48 -7.13 -3.95
C TYR A 192 -2.02 -5.73 -4.38
N VAL A 193 -1.50 -5.59 -5.59
CA VAL A 193 -1.06 -4.30 -6.14
C VAL A 193 -1.62 -4.13 -7.54
N LYS A 194 -2.53 -3.16 -7.73
CA LYS A 194 -3.07 -2.77 -9.03
C LYS A 194 -2.70 -1.33 -9.31
N LEU A 195 -1.91 -1.11 -10.39
CA LEU A 195 -1.36 0.20 -10.70
C LEU A 195 -1.63 0.58 -12.17
N ARG A 196 -2.43 1.63 -12.36
CA ARG A 196 -2.65 2.29 -13.65
C ARG A 196 -1.80 3.55 -13.76
N VAL A 197 -0.48 3.36 -13.73
CA VAL A 197 0.50 4.45 -13.67
C VAL A 197 1.61 4.22 -14.69
N PRO A 198 2.21 5.28 -15.28
CA PRO A 198 3.22 5.13 -16.31
C PRO A 198 4.56 4.54 -15.82
N THR A 199 4.87 4.72 -14.52
CA THR A 199 6.19 4.30 -14.00
C THR A 199 6.06 3.65 -12.63
N VAL A 200 6.64 2.46 -12.48
CA VAL A 200 6.63 1.70 -11.23
C VAL A 200 8.04 1.33 -10.77
N SER A 201 8.19 1.23 -9.44
CA SER A 201 9.34 0.58 -8.81
C SER A 201 8.83 -0.28 -7.66
N ILE A 202 8.80 -1.61 -7.85
CA ILE A 202 8.27 -2.56 -6.87
C ILE A 202 9.41 -3.50 -6.50
N THR A 203 10.08 -3.25 -5.38
CA THR A 203 11.31 -3.96 -5.05
C THR A 203 11.37 -4.37 -3.58
N ASP A 204 12.01 -5.51 -3.34
CA ASP A 204 12.32 -5.97 -1.98
C ASP A 204 11.06 -6.24 -1.12
N ASN A 205 9.94 -6.61 -1.76
CA ASN A 205 8.67 -6.90 -1.11
C ASN A 205 8.42 -8.40 -0.96
N SER A 206 7.53 -8.76 -0.04
CA SER A 206 7.03 -10.11 0.15
C SER A 206 5.53 -10.17 -0.16
N PHE A 207 5.15 -11.04 -1.12
CA PHE A 207 3.77 -11.38 -1.46
C PHE A 207 3.50 -12.82 -1.04
N ASP A 208 2.80 -13.01 0.07
CA ASP A 208 2.45 -14.34 0.59
C ASP A 208 0.93 -14.55 0.51
N ASP A 209 0.51 -15.18 -0.57
CA ASP A 209 -0.89 -15.52 -0.82
C ASP A 209 -1.30 -16.91 -0.28
N THR A 210 -0.46 -17.56 0.51
CA THR A 210 -0.73 -18.93 1.03
C THR A 210 -2.06 -19.01 1.77
N ALA A 211 -2.42 -17.99 2.54
CA ALA A 211 -3.69 -17.84 3.24
C ALA A 211 -4.69 -16.92 2.51
N GLY A 212 -4.40 -16.54 1.27
CA GLY A 212 -5.30 -15.74 0.44
C GLY A 212 -6.56 -16.50 0.03
N ARG A 213 -7.65 -15.77 -0.22
CA ARG A 213 -8.94 -16.31 -0.69
C ARG A 213 -9.52 -15.41 -1.77
N LYS A 214 -9.90 -16.01 -2.90
CA LYS A 214 -10.45 -15.29 -4.07
C LYS A 214 -9.54 -14.16 -4.55
N THR A 215 -8.22 -14.29 -4.32
CA THR A 215 -7.24 -13.30 -4.78
C THR A 215 -7.03 -13.43 -6.28
N ASN A 216 -6.69 -12.32 -6.91
CA ASN A 216 -6.35 -12.27 -8.32
C ASN A 216 -4.81 -12.16 -8.48
N TYR A 217 -4.27 -11.32 -9.36
CA TYR A 217 -2.83 -11.19 -9.54
C TYR A 217 -2.14 -10.56 -8.32
N MET A 218 -0.86 -10.87 -8.13
CA MET A 218 -0.09 -10.21 -7.06
C MET A 218 0.33 -8.81 -7.47
N ILE A 219 0.74 -8.64 -8.74
CA ILE A 219 0.99 -7.33 -9.34
C ILE A 219 0.20 -7.27 -10.66
N ASP A 220 -0.64 -6.27 -10.77
CA ASP A 220 -1.42 -5.96 -11.97
C ASP A 220 -1.06 -4.55 -12.47
N LEU A 221 -0.56 -4.48 -13.69
CA LEU A 221 -0.27 -3.24 -14.41
C LEU A 221 -1.22 -3.16 -15.61
N PRO A 222 -2.54 -2.95 -15.39
CA PRO A 222 -3.57 -3.21 -16.38
C PRO A 222 -3.50 -2.33 -17.62
N ASP A 223 -2.88 -1.15 -17.51
CA ASP A 223 -2.72 -0.18 -18.59
C ASP A 223 -1.29 -0.17 -19.18
N GLY A 224 -0.42 -1.12 -18.76
CA GLY A 224 1.00 -1.09 -19.03
C GLY A 224 1.76 -0.16 -18.08
N ALA A 225 3.08 -0.30 -18.03
CA ALA A 225 3.99 0.59 -17.30
C ALA A 225 5.43 0.33 -17.71
N THR A 226 6.32 1.28 -17.41
CA THR A 226 7.77 1.12 -17.41
C THR A 226 8.33 1.07 -15.99
N GLY A 227 9.60 0.72 -15.82
CA GLY A 227 10.27 0.75 -14.52
C GLY A 227 10.85 -0.59 -14.09
N LEU A 228 10.71 -0.95 -12.81
CA LEU A 228 11.41 -2.08 -12.21
C LEU A 228 10.53 -2.87 -11.27
N ILE A 229 10.51 -4.21 -11.42
CA ILE A 229 9.96 -5.18 -10.47
C ILE A 229 11.10 -6.15 -10.12
N ALA A 230 11.69 -6.01 -8.93
CA ALA A 230 12.91 -6.76 -8.62
C ALA A 230 13.03 -7.16 -7.15
N ARG A 231 13.72 -8.27 -6.91
CA ARG A 231 14.06 -8.78 -5.56
C ARG A 231 12.84 -9.00 -4.66
N ASN A 232 11.67 -9.22 -5.26
CA ASN A 232 10.47 -9.58 -4.50
C ASN A 232 10.41 -11.10 -4.30
N THR A 233 9.75 -11.51 -3.22
CA THR A 233 9.40 -12.90 -2.98
C THR A 233 7.90 -13.09 -3.20
N PHE A 234 7.52 -14.12 -3.97
CA PHE A 234 6.14 -14.46 -4.28
C PHE A 234 5.82 -15.90 -3.87
N VAL A 235 4.75 -16.08 -3.12
CA VAL A 235 4.17 -17.39 -2.84
C VAL A 235 2.72 -17.38 -3.28
N GLN A 236 2.38 -18.04 -4.40
CA GLN A 236 1.00 -18.12 -4.85
C GLN A 236 0.21 -19.11 -4.03
N GLY A 237 -0.94 -18.67 -3.49
CA GLY A 237 -1.92 -19.52 -2.83
C GLY A 237 -2.81 -20.29 -3.80
N ARG A 238 -3.55 -21.25 -3.27
CA ARG A 238 -4.43 -22.13 -4.05
C ARG A 238 -5.82 -21.57 -4.33
N GLN A 239 -6.31 -20.67 -3.46
CA GLN A 239 -7.69 -20.16 -3.51
C GLN A 239 -7.77 -18.85 -4.28
N LYS A 240 -7.45 -18.92 -5.55
CA LYS A 240 -7.45 -17.74 -6.44
C LYS A 240 -8.71 -17.66 -7.28
N GLU A 241 -9.11 -16.43 -7.59
CA GLU A 241 -10.07 -16.14 -8.64
C GLU A 241 -9.47 -16.41 -10.03
N ASN A 242 -8.17 -16.15 -10.19
CA ASN A 242 -7.49 -16.22 -11.47
C ASN A 242 -6.07 -16.79 -11.35
N HIS A 243 -5.74 -17.74 -12.22
CA HIS A 243 -4.44 -18.41 -12.27
C HIS A 243 -3.63 -18.04 -13.53
N THR A 244 -3.95 -16.95 -14.22
CA THR A 244 -3.24 -16.53 -15.45
C THR A 244 -1.78 -16.23 -15.19
N GLY A 245 -1.49 -15.42 -14.20
CA GLY A 245 -0.12 -15.01 -13.87
C GLY A 245 0.01 -14.42 -12.47
N LEU A 246 1.25 -14.30 -12.00
CA LEU A 246 1.57 -13.61 -10.76
C LEU A 246 1.71 -12.10 -11.00
N ILE A 247 2.43 -11.74 -12.08
CA ILE A 247 2.58 -10.38 -12.56
C ILE A 247 1.90 -10.31 -13.92
N VAL A 248 0.95 -9.37 -14.07
CA VAL A 248 0.19 -9.22 -15.32
C VAL A 248 0.36 -7.80 -15.86
N VAL A 249 0.62 -7.70 -17.17
CA VAL A 249 0.96 -6.44 -17.82
C VAL A 249 0.01 -6.16 -18.98
N ALA A 250 -0.63 -5.00 -18.98
CA ALA A 250 -1.49 -4.44 -20.03
C ALA A 250 -2.68 -5.33 -20.43
N ALA A 251 -3.31 -6.01 -19.46
CA ALA A 251 -4.45 -6.89 -19.72
C ALA A 251 -5.77 -6.14 -19.97
N GLU A 252 -5.90 -4.88 -19.55
CA GLU A 252 -7.14 -4.11 -19.74
C GLU A 252 -6.98 -3.02 -20.80
N ALA A 253 -5.86 -2.30 -20.80
CA ALA A 253 -5.57 -1.27 -21.79
C ALA A 253 -4.05 -1.19 -22.06
N LYS A 254 -3.66 -0.47 -23.11
CA LYS A 254 -2.26 -0.21 -23.47
C LYS A 254 -1.99 1.29 -23.46
N THR A 255 -2.44 1.95 -22.38
CA THR A 255 -2.31 3.41 -22.22
C THR A 255 -0.83 3.81 -22.14
N TYR A 256 -0.04 2.99 -21.44
CA TYR A 256 1.39 3.21 -21.29
C TYR A 256 2.18 2.09 -21.96
N ARG A 257 3.30 2.48 -22.58
CA ARG A 257 4.24 1.48 -23.10
C ARG A 257 4.88 0.71 -21.96
N SER A 258 5.09 -0.59 -22.21
CA SER A 258 5.83 -1.48 -21.29
C SER A 258 7.23 -1.81 -21.79
N THR A 259 7.66 -1.19 -22.89
CA THR A 259 9.01 -1.39 -23.44
C THR A 259 10.07 -1.03 -22.40
N GLY A 260 10.92 -2.01 -22.07
CA GLY A 260 11.98 -1.82 -21.07
C GLY A 260 11.54 -1.97 -19.62
N LEU A 261 10.27 -2.36 -19.32
CA LEU A 261 9.88 -2.78 -17.98
C LEU A 261 10.81 -3.94 -17.56
N ARG A 262 11.59 -3.72 -16.52
CA ARG A 262 12.55 -4.71 -16.01
C ARG A 262 11.91 -5.59 -14.96
N VAL A 263 12.06 -6.91 -15.12
CA VAL A 263 11.61 -7.90 -14.11
C VAL A 263 12.74 -8.86 -13.84
N GLU A 264 13.42 -8.74 -12.69
CA GLU A 264 14.65 -9.45 -12.41
C GLU A 264 14.90 -9.71 -10.92
N GLY A 265 15.65 -10.77 -10.60
CA GLY A 265 16.09 -11.07 -9.23
C GLY A 265 14.97 -11.46 -8.29
N ASN A 266 13.77 -11.78 -8.79
CA ASN A 266 12.64 -12.19 -7.96
C ASN A 266 12.71 -13.70 -7.64
N ASP A 267 12.09 -14.11 -6.55
CA ASP A 267 11.90 -15.49 -6.13
C ASP A 267 10.41 -15.80 -6.09
N ALA A 268 9.94 -16.74 -6.90
CA ALA A 268 8.52 -17.07 -6.97
C ALA A 268 8.30 -18.60 -6.86
N ARG A 269 7.25 -18.98 -6.12
CA ARG A 269 6.86 -20.38 -5.98
C ARG A 269 5.35 -20.52 -5.80
N LEU A 270 4.85 -21.70 -6.03
CA LEU A 270 3.49 -22.11 -5.67
C LEU A 270 3.46 -22.62 -4.23
N SER A 271 2.36 -22.45 -3.54
CA SER A 271 2.12 -23.09 -2.25
C SER A 271 2.03 -24.61 -2.42
N PRO A 272 2.39 -25.42 -1.39
CA PRO A 272 2.29 -26.87 -1.47
C PRO A 272 0.88 -27.34 -1.85
N GLY A 273 0.80 -28.25 -2.82
CA GLY A 273 -0.47 -28.81 -3.31
C GLY A 273 -1.23 -27.93 -4.30
N ASP A 274 -0.65 -26.83 -4.76
CA ASP A 274 -1.15 -26.09 -5.92
C ASP A 274 -0.75 -26.84 -7.19
N GLY A 275 -1.74 -27.39 -7.88
CA GLY A 275 -1.56 -28.17 -9.13
C GLY A 275 -1.65 -27.31 -10.40
N THR A 276 -1.71 -25.99 -10.27
CA THR A 276 -1.82 -25.07 -11.41
C THR A 276 -0.45 -24.78 -12.04
N SER A 277 -0.46 -24.17 -13.21
CA SER A 277 0.75 -23.76 -13.92
C SER A 277 0.61 -22.34 -14.48
N PRO A 278 0.55 -21.33 -13.59
CA PRO A 278 0.46 -19.93 -14.00
C PRO A 278 1.77 -19.45 -14.61
N ALA A 279 1.69 -18.36 -15.38
CA ALA A 279 2.88 -17.61 -15.77
C ALA A 279 3.40 -16.79 -14.58
N PHE A 280 4.72 -16.71 -14.40
CA PHE A 280 5.29 -15.72 -13.49
C PHE A 280 4.99 -14.30 -14.02
N ILE A 281 5.15 -14.11 -15.33
CA ILE A 281 4.77 -12.88 -16.02
C ILE A 281 3.84 -13.24 -17.18
N ALA A 282 2.61 -12.70 -17.20
CA ALA A 282 1.69 -12.77 -18.34
C ALA A 282 1.61 -11.36 -18.97
N ASP A 283 2.06 -11.25 -20.22
CA ASP A 283 2.16 -9.99 -20.94
C ASP A 283 1.14 -9.88 -22.08
N TYR A 284 0.30 -8.88 -22.01
CA TYR A 284 -0.66 -8.50 -23.04
C TYR A 284 -0.22 -7.25 -23.83
N SER A 285 0.88 -6.62 -23.43
CA SER A 285 1.35 -5.39 -24.09
C SER A 285 1.90 -5.64 -25.49
N HIS A 286 2.50 -6.80 -25.72
CA HIS A 286 3.33 -7.14 -26.87
C HIS A 286 4.55 -6.20 -27.04
N ASP A 287 4.87 -5.44 -26.01
CA ASP A 287 6.07 -4.62 -25.94
C ASP A 287 7.30 -5.48 -25.56
N LYS A 288 8.50 -4.97 -25.83
CA LYS A 288 9.73 -5.66 -25.44
C LYS A 288 10.06 -5.38 -23.97
N LEU A 289 9.67 -6.28 -23.07
CA LEU A 289 10.09 -6.25 -21.67
C LEU A 289 11.56 -6.62 -21.53
N ALA A 290 12.23 -6.12 -20.51
CA ALA A 290 13.61 -6.45 -20.15
C ALA A 290 13.63 -7.49 -19.01
N LEU A 291 13.63 -8.77 -19.38
CA LEU A 291 13.58 -9.87 -18.42
C LEU A 291 14.97 -10.31 -18.00
N GLY A 292 15.31 -10.15 -16.74
CA GLY A 292 16.52 -10.69 -16.15
C GLY A 292 16.30 -12.06 -15.50
N ALA A 293 17.31 -12.57 -14.80
CA ALA A 293 17.19 -13.83 -14.08
C ALA A 293 16.22 -13.73 -12.90
N ASN A 294 15.27 -14.67 -12.83
CA ASN A 294 14.36 -14.85 -11.70
C ASN A 294 14.42 -16.31 -11.26
N ARG A 295 14.32 -16.57 -9.95
CA ARG A 295 14.26 -17.92 -9.41
C ARG A 295 12.79 -18.39 -9.33
N LEU A 296 12.44 -19.39 -10.13
CA LEU A 296 11.07 -19.89 -10.24
C LEU A 296 10.99 -21.32 -9.73
N GLY A 297 10.05 -21.57 -8.83
CA GLY A 297 9.72 -22.89 -8.33
C GLY A 297 9.00 -23.75 -9.38
N ALA A 298 8.92 -25.05 -9.12
CA ALA A 298 8.22 -25.99 -9.98
C ALA A 298 6.77 -25.59 -10.22
N GLY A 299 6.27 -25.81 -11.44
CA GLY A 299 4.91 -25.48 -11.88
C GLY A 299 4.77 -24.07 -12.47
N LEU A 300 5.65 -23.14 -12.17
CA LEU A 300 5.62 -21.80 -12.78
C LEU A 300 6.22 -21.80 -14.19
N ARG A 301 5.54 -21.16 -15.13
CA ARG A 301 6.09 -20.79 -16.43
C ARG A 301 6.72 -19.40 -16.33
N ALA A 302 7.90 -19.21 -16.90
CA ALA A 302 8.65 -17.97 -16.71
C ALA A 302 7.95 -16.74 -17.31
N PHE A 303 7.43 -16.88 -18.52
CA PHE A 303 6.84 -15.80 -19.30
C PHE A 303 5.80 -16.35 -20.29
N GLU A 304 4.74 -15.59 -20.51
CA GLU A 304 3.74 -15.89 -21.51
C GLU A 304 3.25 -14.60 -22.15
N THR A 305 3.32 -14.52 -23.48
CA THR A 305 2.65 -13.47 -24.25
C THR A 305 1.21 -13.88 -24.51
N ARG A 306 0.28 -12.97 -24.33
CA ARG A 306 -1.16 -13.17 -24.48
C ARG A 306 -1.81 -12.20 -25.45
#